data_d52060214eb80cb078f71c1ef4e027c0
#
_entry.id   d52060214eb80cb078f71c1ef4e027c0
#
_cell.length_a   1.000
_cell.length_b   1.000
_cell.length_c   1.000
_cell.angle_alpha   90.00
_cell.angle_beta   90.00
_cell.angle_gamma   90.00
#
_symmetry.space_group_name_H-M   'P 1'
#
loop_
_entity.id
_entity.type
_entity.pdbx_description
1 polymer ?
#
loop_
_entity_poly.entity_id
_entity_poly.type
_entity_poly.pdbx_seq_one_letter_code
_entity_poly.pdbx_strand_id
1 'polypeptide(L)'
;MAAFVIGCSTSSKETPTVRFGSYIDAAGNAVSGKANQATFEFENPSASLVICAFHQPGGPRDMITGGPRDAFISIQPNSTNRVVMLVGGTNAETLSVTMMRAVSSRELSVPVP
;
A
#
# COMPACT_ATOMS: atom_id res chain seq x y z
N MET A 1 -6.89 -34.17 -9.77
CA MET A 1 -6.50 -33.46 -10.34
C MET A 1 -6.44 -31.99 -10.02
N ALA A 2 -7.18 -31.24 -10.33
CA ALA A 2 -7.00 -29.81 -10.21
C ALA A 2 -7.08 -29.27 -8.80
N ALA A 3 -7.51 -30.06 -7.90
CA ALA A 3 -7.83 -29.56 -6.57
C ALA A 3 -6.63 -29.03 -5.81
N PHE A 4 -5.47 -29.69 -5.97
CA PHE A 4 -4.37 -29.21 -5.27
C PHE A 4 -3.78 -28.01 -5.86
N VAL A 5 -3.87 -27.88 -7.10
CA VAL A 5 -3.48 -26.68 -7.76
C VAL A 5 -4.31 -25.53 -7.22
N ILE A 6 -5.55 -25.79 -6.96
CA ILE A 6 -6.40 -24.81 -6.35
C ILE A 6 -5.87 -24.39 -4.99
N GLY A 7 -5.34 -25.30 -4.22
CA GLY A 7 -4.77 -24.97 -2.94
C GLY A 7 -3.64 -23.98 -3.04
N CYS A 8 -2.77 -24.16 -4.01
CA CYS A 8 -1.68 -23.22 -4.21
C CYS A 8 -2.19 -21.85 -4.62
N SER A 9 -3.16 -21.81 -5.49
CA SER A 9 -3.76 -20.56 -5.91
C SER A 9 -4.42 -19.84 -4.75
N THR A 10 -5.05 -20.57 -3.86
CA THR A 10 -5.70 -19.99 -2.70
C THR A 10 -4.68 -19.34 -1.78
N SER A 11 -3.54 -19.99 -1.56
CA SER A 11 -2.48 -19.41 -0.77
C SER A 11 -1.98 -18.10 -1.35
N SER A 12 -1.78 -18.07 -2.65
CA SER A 12 -1.36 -16.87 -3.35
C SER A 12 -2.38 -15.76 -3.18
N LYS A 13 -3.65 -16.07 -3.29
CA LYS A 13 -4.71 -15.08 -3.18
C LYS A 13 -4.83 -14.50 -1.78
N GLU A 14 -4.33 -15.21 -0.79
CA GLU A 14 -4.40 -14.72 0.58
C GLU A 14 -3.22 -13.84 0.96
N THR A 15 -2.35 -13.54 0.04
CA THR A 15 -1.18 -12.72 0.30
C THR A 15 -1.51 -11.24 0.09
N PRO A 16 -1.34 -10.42 1.13
CA PRO A 16 -1.55 -8.97 0.97
C PRO A 16 -0.56 -8.36 0.00
N THR A 17 -1.01 -7.39 -0.76
CA THR A 17 -0.18 -6.70 -1.74
C THR A 17 -0.40 -5.20 -1.68
N VAL A 18 0.53 -4.46 -2.26
CA VAL A 18 0.41 -3.02 -2.42
C VAL A 18 0.95 -2.66 -3.79
N ARG A 19 0.30 -1.70 -4.45
CA ARG A 19 0.75 -1.25 -5.77
C ARG A 19 0.53 0.25 -5.93
N PHE A 20 1.34 0.85 -6.78
CA PHE A 20 1.18 2.24 -7.15
C PHE A 20 -0.11 2.42 -7.95
N GLY A 21 -0.87 3.45 -7.60
CA GLY A 21 -2.08 3.78 -8.36
C GLY A 21 -1.84 4.89 -9.37
N SER A 22 -1.73 6.12 -8.90
CA SER A 22 -1.48 7.27 -9.76
C SER A 22 -0.91 8.42 -8.95
N TYR A 23 -0.21 9.32 -9.64
CA TYR A 23 0.11 10.61 -9.04
C TYR A 23 -1.17 11.44 -8.94
N ILE A 24 -1.24 12.30 -7.95
CA ILE A 24 -2.39 13.17 -7.75
C ILE A 24 -1.94 14.60 -7.47
N ASP A 25 -2.82 15.55 -7.78
CA ASP A 25 -2.59 16.95 -7.45
C ASP A 25 -3.05 17.26 -6.02
N ALA A 26 -2.96 18.52 -5.61
CA ALA A 26 -3.34 18.92 -4.26
C ALA A 26 -4.82 18.72 -3.97
N ALA A 27 -5.65 18.67 -4.99
CA ALA A 27 -7.08 18.43 -4.84
C ALA A 27 -7.43 16.93 -4.82
N GLY A 28 -6.45 16.07 -5.06
CA GLY A 28 -6.70 14.63 -5.06
C GLY A 28 -7.05 14.05 -6.42
N ASN A 29 -6.93 14.84 -7.48
CA ASN A 29 -7.23 14.37 -8.84
C ASN A 29 -6.02 13.72 -9.47
N ALA A 30 -6.25 12.64 -10.21
CA ALA A 30 -5.17 11.94 -10.89
C ALA A 30 -4.53 12.84 -11.95
N VAL A 31 -3.21 12.80 -12.00
CA VAL A 31 -2.43 13.55 -13.00
C VAL A 31 -1.48 12.60 -13.72
N SER A 32 -1.10 12.97 -14.93
CA SER A 32 -0.26 12.11 -15.75
C SER A 32 1.24 12.27 -15.50
N GLY A 33 1.66 13.36 -14.88
CA GLY A 33 3.07 13.62 -14.61
C GLY A 33 3.42 13.36 -13.15
N LYS A 34 4.70 13.43 -12.83
CA LYS A 34 5.14 13.27 -11.44
C LYS A 34 4.61 14.40 -10.58
N ALA A 35 4.23 14.05 -9.37
CA ALA A 35 3.72 15.00 -8.40
C ALA A 35 4.24 14.62 -7.01
N ASN A 36 3.96 15.47 -6.03
CA ASN A 36 4.45 15.23 -4.66
C ASN A 36 3.63 14.19 -3.92
N GLN A 37 2.47 13.85 -4.44
CA GLN A 37 1.58 12.89 -3.81
C GLN A 37 1.16 11.84 -4.81
N ALA A 38 0.88 10.65 -4.30
CA ALA A 38 0.40 9.56 -5.14
C ALA A 38 -0.53 8.68 -4.33
N THR A 39 -1.39 7.94 -5.03
CA THR A 39 -2.22 6.94 -4.40
C THR A 39 -1.57 5.57 -4.52
N PHE A 40 -1.76 4.76 -3.50
CA PHE A 40 -1.34 3.37 -3.50
C PHE A 40 -2.52 2.51 -3.09
N GLU A 41 -2.67 1.37 -3.73
CA GLU A 41 -3.73 0.43 -3.40
C GLU A 41 -3.17 -0.71 -2.58
N PHE A 42 -3.75 -0.88 -1.40
CA PHE A 42 -3.38 -1.95 -0.49
C PHE A 42 -4.51 -2.96 -0.49
N GLU A 43 -4.19 -4.20 -0.84
CA GLU A 43 -5.18 -5.25 -0.90
C GLU A 43 -4.87 -6.31 0.14
N ASN A 44 -5.85 -6.63 0.96
CA ASN A 44 -5.73 -7.69 1.95
C ASN A 44 -6.80 -8.74 1.69
N PRO A 45 -6.50 -9.77 0.90
CA PRO A 45 -7.46 -10.81 0.64
C PRO A 45 -7.55 -11.87 1.75
N SER A 46 -6.72 -11.74 2.78
CA SER A 46 -6.69 -12.72 3.86
C SER A 46 -7.79 -12.47 4.87
N ALA A 47 -7.98 -13.42 5.76
CA ALA A 47 -8.96 -13.33 6.84
C ALA A 47 -8.41 -12.63 8.08
N SER A 48 -7.17 -12.14 8.03
CA SER A 48 -6.51 -11.52 9.18
C SER A 48 -6.27 -10.04 8.91
N LEU A 49 -6.33 -9.24 9.97
CA LEU A 49 -5.94 -7.84 9.88
C LEU A 49 -4.47 -7.73 9.51
N VAL A 50 -4.14 -6.77 8.64
CA VAL A 50 -2.76 -6.48 8.27
C VAL A 50 -2.43 -5.05 8.69
N ILE A 51 -1.29 -4.88 9.33
CA ILE A 51 -0.78 -3.56 9.69
C ILE A 51 0.42 -3.27 8.79
N CYS A 52 0.39 -2.12 8.13
CA CYS A 52 1.47 -1.72 7.24
C CYS A 52 2.26 -0.58 7.87
N ALA A 53 3.57 -0.78 7.99
CA ALA A 53 4.50 0.23 8.47
C ALA A 53 5.31 0.76 7.30
N PHE A 54 5.50 2.07 7.25
CA PHE A 54 6.18 2.73 6.14
C PHE A 54 7.57 3.18 6.57
N HIS A 55 8.53 3.01 5.67
CA HIS A 55 9.94 3.26 5.96
C HIS A 55 10.49 4.48 5.22
N GLN A 56 9.64 5.21 4.52
CA GLN A 56 10.07 6.41 3.81
C GLN A 56 9.50 7.66 4.47
N PRO A 57 10.21 8.77 4.38
CA PRO A 57 9.67 10.06 4.85
C PRO A 57 8.38 10.39 4.12
N GLY A 58 7.50 11.07 4.81
CA GLY A 58 6.22 11.47 4.25
C GLY A 58 5.08 10.57 4.65
N GLY A 59 5.23 9.27 4.48
CA GLY A 59 4.20 8.31 4.90
C GLY A 59 2.79 8.65 4.41
N PRO A 60 1.78 8.02 5.00
CA PRO A 60 0.39 8.29 4.63
C PRO A 60 -0.01 9.73 4.93
N ARG A 61 -0.93 10.25 4.16
CA ARG A 61 -1.36 11.63 4.26
C ARG A 61 -2.86 11.71 4.43
N ASP A 62 -3.28 12.64 5.28
CA ASP A 62 -4.69 12.93 5.48
C ASP A 62 -5.16 13.86 4.37
N MET A 63 -6.12 13.42 3.60
CA MET A 63 -6.66 14.22 2.49
C MET A 63 -7.42 15.46 2.97
N ILE A 64 -7.96 15.42 4.17
CA ILE A 64 -8.74 16.54 4.68
C ILE A 64 -7.83 17.66 5.18
N THR A 65 -6.87 17.32 6.01
CA THR A 65 -5.98 18.32 6.60
C THR A 65 -4.74 18.58 5.78
N GLY A 66 -4.40 17.66 4.89
CA GLY A 66 -3.18 17.76 4.10
C GLY A 66 -1.91 17.42 4.85
N GLY A 67 -2.03 17.11 6.13
CA GLY A 67 -0.87 16.79 6.95
C GLY A 67 -0.55 15.30 6.97
N PRO A 68 0.64 14.95 7.48
CA PRO A 68 0.98 13.53 7.62
C PRO A 68 0.08 12.83 8.62
N ARG A 69 -0.18 11.56 8.38
CA ARG A 69 -0.87 10.70 9.33
C ARG A 69 0.17 9.83 10.04
N ASP A 70 -0.29 8.86 10.78
CA ASP A 70 0.60 7.90 11.43
C ASP A 70 1.40 7.12 10.39
N ALA A 71 2.57 6.67 10.78
CA ALA A 71 3.41 5.87 9.91
C ALA A 71 2.87 4.45 9.70
N PHE A 72 1.71 4.16 10.23
CA PHE A 72 1.07 2.86 10.13
C PHE A 72 -0.34 3.02 9.61
N ILE A 73 -0.79 2.03 8.82
CA ILE A 73 -2.20 1.90 8.49
C ILE A 73 -2.62 0.46 8.71
N SER A 74 -3.91 0.28 9.00
CA SER A 74 -4.50 -1.04 9.19
C SER A 74 -5.38 -1.36 7.99
N ILE A 75 -5.21 -2.53 7.42
CA ILE A 75 -6.04 -3.01 6.32
C ILE A 75 -6.90 -4.14 6.85
N GLN A 76 -8.21 -3.95 6.82
CA GLN A 76 -9.13 -4.95 7.33
C GLN A 76 -9.12 -6.21 6.49
N PRO A 77 -9.53 -7.36 7.06
CA PRO A 77 -9.62 -8.59 6.26
C PRO A 77 -10.52 -8.42 5.04
N ASN A 78 -10.13 -9.05 3.95
CA ASN A 78 -10.91 -9.07 2.72
C ASN A 78 -11.28 -7.69 2.21
N SER A 79 -10.37 -6.74 2.32
CA SER A 79 -10.65 -5.37 1.86
C SER A 79 -9.50 -4.78 1.09
N THR A 80 -9.82 -3.72 0.35
CA THR A 80 -8.86 -2.95 -0.44
C THR A 80 -8.95 -1.51 0.03
N ASN A 81 -7.81 -0.91 0.34
CA ASN A 81 -7.75 0.48 0.75
C ASN A 81 -6.89 1.27 -0.22
N ARG A 82 -7.37 2.44 -0.60
CA ARG A 82 -6.56 3.38 -1.37
C ARG A 82 -6.02 4.42 -0.40
N VAL A 83 -4.71 4.60 -0.41
CA VAL A 83 -4.03 5.47 0.53
C VAL A 83 -3.23 6.51 -0.23
N VAL A 84 -3.31 7.76 0.21
CA VAL A 84 -2.52 8.85 -0.37
C VAL A 84 -1.23 8.99 0.42
N MET A 85 -0.11 9.07 -0.29
CA MET A 85 1.19 9.22 0.34
C MET A 85 1.98 10.33 -0.30
N LEU A 86 2.86 10.93 0.50
CA LEU A 86 3.83 11.89 0.00
C LEU A 86 4.97 11.11 -0.63
N VAL A 87 5.24 11.39 -1.90
CA VAL A 87 6.33 10.73 -2.63
C VAL A 87 7.32 11.72 -3.21
N GLY A 88 6.98 13.00 -3.20
CA GLY A 88 7.87 14.04 -3.68
C GLY A 88 8.92 14.38 -2.64
N GLY A 89 10.00 15.02 -3.08
CA GLY A 89 11.05 15.43 -2.19
C GLY A 89 12.02 14.33 -1.80
N THR A 90 11.82 13.12 -2.28
CA THR A 90 12.78 12.05 -2.10
C THR A 90 13.25 11.60 -3.48
N ASN A 91 14.45 11.05 -3.53
CA ASN A 91 14.95 10.46 -4.77
C ASN A 91 14.66 8.97 -4.82
N ALA A 92 13.80 8.50 -3.94
CA ALA A 92 13.47 7.09 -3.88
C ALA A 92 12.58 6.70 -5.06
N GLU A 93 12.97 5.64 -5.72
CA GLU A 93 12.20 5.09 -6.83
C GLU A 93 11.27 3.99 -6.36
N THR A 94 11.30 3.66 -5.07
CA THR A 94 10.47 2.64 -4.49
C THR A 94 9.96 3.09 -3.13
N LEU A 95 8.79 2.60 -2.77
CA LEU A 95 8.23 2.75 -1.43
C LEU A 95 8.44 1.43 -0.69
N SER A 96 9.05 1.49 0.48
CA SER A 96 9.26 0.31 1.31
C SER A 96 8.17 0.21 2.36
N VAL A 97 7.53 -0.93 2.41
CA VAL A 97 6.41 -1.18 3.33
C VAL A 97 6.62 -2.53 4.01
N THR A 98 6.49 -2.57 5.32
CA THR A 98 6.44 -3.84 6.04
C THR A 98 4.99 -4.15 6.38
N MET A 99 4.51 -5.27 5.90
CA MET A 99 3.16 -5.76 6.19
C MET A 99 3.24 -6.81 7.29
N MET A 100 2.53 -6.56 8.38
CA MET A 100 2.59 -7.41 9.57
C MET A 100 1.23 -8.03 9.84
N ARG A 101 1.25 -9.33 10.10
CA ARG A 101 0.10 -10.07 10.60
C ARG A 101 0.46 -10.68 11.94
N ALA A 102 -0.47 -11.36 12.58
CA ALA A 102 -0.28 -11.87 13.93
C ALA A 102 0.99 -12.72 14.09
N VAL A 103 1.33 -13.52 13.09
CA VAL A 103 2.43 -14.48 13.20
C VAL A 103 3.51 -14.30 12.13
N SER A 104 3.41 -13.26 11.31
CA SER A 104 4.39 -13.09 10.23
C SER A 104 4.49 -11.64 9.81
N SER A 105 5.61 -11.30 9.20
CA SER A 105 5.78 -9.99 8.58
C SER A 105 6.46 -10.17 7.23
N ARG A 106 6.26 -9.22 6.35
CA ARG A 106 6.80 -9.26 5.01
C ARG A 106 7.17 -7.85 4.58
N GLU A 107 8.33 -7.71 3.97
CA GLU A 107 8.76 -6.42 3.47
C GLU A 107 8.54 -6.36 1.97
N LEU A 108 7.99 -5.26 1.50
CA LEU A 108 7.69 -5.05 0.10
C LEU A 108 8.35 -3.77 -0.40
N SER A 109 8.83 -3.81 -1.63
CA SER A 109 9.33 -2.63 -2.33
C SER A 109 8.39 -2.36 -3.49
N VAL A 110 7.75 -1.19 -3.48
CA VAL A 110 6.75 -0.84 -4.48
C VAL A 110 7.36 0.18 -5.42
N PRO A 111 7.47 -0.13 -6.72
CA PRO A 111 8.02 0.83 -7.68
C PRO A 111 7.16 2.08 -7.76
N VAL A 112 7.81 3.23 -7.80
CA VAL A 112 7.15 4.52 -7.99
C VAL A 112 7.66 5.08 -9.32
N PRO A 113 6.83 5.12 -10.35
CA PRO A 113 7.29 5.51 -11.69
C PRO A 113 7.74 6.95 -11.79
#